data_5d18ee651e2dddb666f74c9315010309
#
_entry.id   5d18ee651e2dddb666f74c9315010309
#
_cell.length_a   1.000
_cell.length_b   1.000
_cell.length_c   1.000
_cell.angle_alpha   90.00
_cell.angle_beta   90.00
_cell.angle_gamma   90.00
#
_symmetry.space_group_name_H-M   'P 1'
#
loop_
_entity.id
_entity.type
_entity.pdbx_description
1 polymer ?
#
loop_
_entity_poly.entity_id
_entity_poly.type
_entity_poly.pdbx_seq_one_letter_code
_entity_poly.pdbx_strand_id
1 'polypeptide(L)'
;VNGEEFNPAPTDKMEITMPKLNLGVSKTFEFNRDLKLLPEAGVNIDFAKTAALVSTDFASITPYVGGELIFQDMIFVRLGLNRFQSLTDIEDLKRKVSFQPSAGIGIKYKGLTLDYAITNSGIGGSNFYSNFFSLKLDMQGFRN
;
A
#
# COMPACT_ATOMS: atom_id res chain seq x y z
N VAL A 1 -32.00 -38.40 -27.68
CA VAL A 1 -31.07 -37.33 -28.01
C VAL A 1 -30.89 -36.48 -26.76
N ASN A 2 -29.76 -36.67 -26.10
CA ASN A 2 -29.46 -36.05 -24.85
C ASN A 2 -29.15 -34.56 -25.09
N GLY A 3 -30.04 -33.69 -24.67
CA GLY A 3 -29.79 -32.27 -24.60
C GLY A 3 -28.91 -31.98 -23.39
N GLU A 4 -27.60 -32.23 -23.50
CA GLU A 4 -26.66 -31.65 -22.58
C GLU A 4 -26.52 -30.19 -22.94
N GLU A 5 -27.04 -29.31 -22.09
CA GLU A 5 -26.75 -27.88 -22.15
C GLU A 5 -25.27 -27.68 -21.91
N PHE A 6 -24.51 -27.45 -22.99
CA PHE A 6 -23.08 -27.27 -23.00
C PHE A 6 -22.65 -25.87 -22.49
N ASN A 7 -23.55 -25.12 -21.88
CA ASN A 7 -23.28 -23.78 -21.37
C ASN A 7 -23.97 -23.62 -20.01
N PRO A 8 -23.31 -24.00 -18.91
CA PRO A 8 -23.82 -23.66 -17.59
C PRO A 8 -23.92 -22.13 -17.50
N ALA A 9 -25.13 -21.67 -17.16
CA ALA A 9 -25.35 -20.25 -16.92
C ALA A 9 -24.24 -19.70 -16.00
N PRO A 10 -23.69 -18.52 -16.30
CA PRO A 10 -22.69 -17.92 -15.42
C PRO A 10 -23.32 -17.81 -14.03
N THR A 11 -22.72 -18.50 -13.08
CA THR A 11 -23.06 -18.32 -11.67
C THR A 11 -22.68 -16.88 -11.36
N ASP A 12 -23.66 -16.00 -11.21
CA ASP A 12 -23.49 -14.66 -10.70
C ASP A 12 -22.84 -14.78 -9.33
N LYS A 13 -21.51 -14.83 -9.29
CA LYS A 13 -20.76 -14.58 -8.08
C LYS A 13 -20.88 -13.09 -7.85
N MET A 14 -21.84 -12.69 -7.03
CA MET A 14 -21.87 -11.35 -6.48
C MET A 14 -20.53 -11.14 -5.78
N GLU A 15 -19.60 -10.42 -6.42
CA GLU A 15 -18.41 -9.91 -5.76
C GLU A 15 -18.86 -8.80 -4.80
N ILE A 16 -19.12 -9.20 -3.56
CA ILE A 16 -19.40 -8.24 -2.50
C ILE A 16 -18.09 -7.60 -2.12
N THR A 17 -17.85 -6.39 -2.61
CA THR A 17 -16.73 -5.57 -2.16
C THR A 17 -16.98 -5.15 -0.71
N MET A 18 -16.22 -5.72 0.22
CA MET A 18 -16.30 -5.36 1.63
C MET A 18 -15.78 -3.93 1.84
N PRO A 19 -16.44 -3.11 2.66
CA PRO A 19 -15.99 -1.76 2.94
C PRO A 19 -14.65 -1.76 3.66
N LYS A 20 -13.85 -0.73 3.37
CA LYS A 20 -12.55 -0.48 4.00
C LYS A 20 -12.54 0.92 4.58
N LEU A 21 -11.98 1.07 5.75
CA LEU A 21 -11.78 2.35 6.41
C LEU A 21 -10.29 2.56 6.66
N ASN A 22 -9.78 3.70 6.21
CA ASN A 22 -8.39 4.11 6.43
C ASN A 22 -8.40 5.34 7.35
N LEU A 23 -7.68 5.24 8.45
CA LEU A 23 -7.48 6.34 9.39
C LEU A 23 -5.98 6.59 9.53
N GLY A 24 -5.57 7.83 9.36
CA GLY A 24 -4.16 8.18 9.46
C GLY A 24 -3.96 9.60 9.95
N VAL A 25 -2.77 9.83 10.49
CA VAL A 25 -2.28 11.13 10.89
C VAL A 25 -0.92 11.37 10.25
N SER A 26 -0.71 12.59 9.79
CA SER A 26 0.57 13.04 9.26
C SER A 26 0.86 14.45 9.76
N LYS A 27 2.14 14.81 9.83
CA LYS A 27 2.57 16.15 10.23
C LYS A 27 3.82 16.53 9.46
N THR A 28 3.79 17.71 8.85
CA THR A 28 4.98 18.26 8.19
C THR A 28 5.89 18.94 9.20
N PHE A 29 7.15 18.57 9.20
CA PHE A 29 8.23 19.23 9.91
C PHE A 29 9.15 19.92 8.90
N GLU A 30 9.26 21.23 9.00
CA GLU A 30 10.15 22.02 8.16
C GLU A 30 11.45 22.26 8.93
N PHE A 31 12.55 21.67 8.49
CA PHE A 31 13.87 21.87 9.11
C PHE A 31 14.53 23.15 8.62
N ASN A 32 14.34 23.44 7.34
CA ASN A 32 14.78 24.69 6.70
C ASN A 32 13.95 24.93 5.41
N ARG A 33 14.32 25.95 4.64
CA ARG A 33 13.59 26.30 3.40
C ARG A 33 13.60 25.21 2.35
N ASP A 34 14.62 24.34 2.38
CA ASP A 34 14.86 23.34 1.36
C ASP A 34 14.48 21.91 1.81
N LEU A 35 14.33 21.67 3.11
CA LEU A 35 14.15 20.32 3.65
C LEU A 35 12.94 20.23 4.55
N LYS A 36 12.01 19.34 4.17
CA LYS A 36 10.81 19.02 4.93
C LYS A 36 10.73 17.51 5.16
N LEU A 37 10.21 17.11 6.30
CA LEU A 37 9.91 15.71 6.63
C LEU A 37 8.42 15.59 6.94
N LEU A 38 7.79 14.64 6.32
CA LEU A 38 6.37 14.31 6.50
C LEU A 38 6.24 12.86 7.01
N PRO A 39 6.34 12.62 8.32
CA PRO A 39 5.98 11.33 8.88
C PRO A 39 4.46 11.12 8.83
N GLU A 40 4.07 9.87 8.63
CA GLU A 40 2.69 9.42 8.58
C GLU A 40 2.54 8.11 9.34
N ALA A 41 1.46 7.96 10.08
CA ALA A 41 1.07 6.69 10.70
C ALA A 41 -0.44 6.53 10.66
N GLY A 42 -0.90 5.31 10.53
CA GLY A 42 -2.33 5.05 10.49
C GLY A 42 -2.69 3.58 10.59
N VAL A 43 -3.97 3.31 10.41
CA VAL A 43 -4.55 1.98 10.45
C VAL A 43 -5.52 1.80 9.27
N ASN A 44 -5.44 0.64 8.66
CA ASN A 44 -6.42 0.16 7.69
C ASN A 44 -7.35 -0.82 8.41
N ILE A 45 -8.63 -0.61 8.33
CA ILE A 45 -9.66 -1.46 8.89
C ILE A 45 -10.42 -2.10 7.72
N ASP A 46 -10.24 -3.39 7.54
CA ASP A 46 -10.95 -4.18 6.54
C ASP A 46 -12.09 -4.93 7.25
N PHE A 47 -13.32 -4.73 6.78
CA PHE A 47 -14.48 -5.45 7.31
C PHE A 47 -14.61 -6.85 6.69
N ALA A 48 -13.48 -7.52 6.56
CA ALA A 48 -13.37 -8.90 6.11
C ALA A 48 -12.35 -9.62 6.98
N LYS A 49 -12.50 -10.93 7.13
CA LYS A 49 -11.52 -11.75 7.85
C LYS A 49 -10.28 -11.92 6.98
N THR A 50 -9.19 -11.27 7.36
CA THR A 50 -7.89 -11.35 6.68
C THR A 50 -6.80 -11.73 7.67
N ALA A 51 -5.62 -12.09 7.15
CA ALA A 51 -4.44 -12.40 7.98
C ALA A 51 -3.77 -11.11 8.51
N ALA A 52 -4.52 -10.26 9.20
CA ALA A 52 -4.03 -9.02 9.79
C ALA A 52 -3.43 -9.24 11.18
N LEU A 53 -2.74 -8.22 11.70
CA LEU A 53 -2.11 -8.27 13.03
C LEU A 53 -3.15 -8.50 14.14
N VAL A 54 -4.30 -7.84 14.03
CA VAL A 54 -5.48 -8.06 14.89
C VAL A 54 -6.66 -8.35 13.97
N SER A 55 -7.26 -9.50 14.12
CA SER A 55 -8.39 -9.96 13.34
C SER A 55 -9.47 -10.51 14.26
N THR A 56 -10.68 -9.99 14.11
CA THR A 56 -11.90 -10.52 14.73
C THR A 56 -12.73 -11.23 13.66
N ASP A 57 -13.87 -11.80 14.04
CA ASP A 57 -14.72 -12.54 13.11
C ASP A 57 -15.30 -11.66 11.98
N PHE A 58 -15.29 -10.32 12.15
CA PHE A 58 -15.89 -9.38 11.21
C PHE A 58 -15.00 -8.21 10.82
N ALA A 59 -13.83 -8.01 11.43
CA ALA A 59 -12.93 -6.90 11.09
C ALA A 59 -11.45 -7.26 11.32
N SER A 60 -10.60 -6.72 10.46
CA SER A 60 -9.14 -6.85 10.52
C SER A 60 -8.50 -5.48 10.56
N ILE A 61 -7.57 -5.28 11.49
CA ILE A 61 -6.84 -4.01 11.66
C ILE A 61 -5.40 -4.21 11.27
N THR A 62 -4.94 -3.41 10.31
CA THR A 62 -3.57 -3.42 9.79
C THR A 62 -2.94 -2.04 9.99
N PRO A 63 -2.02 -1.87 10.94
CA PRO A 63 -1.31 -0.62 11.10
C PRO A 63 -0.32 -0.41 9.95
N TYR A 64 -0.01 0.86 9.67
CA TYR A 64 1.05 1.26 8.76
C TYR A 64 1.79 2.48 9.29
N VAL A 65 3.04 2.62 8.90
CA VAL A 65 3.87 3.79 9.19
C VAL A 65 4.74 4.11 7.99
N GLY A 66 4.94 5.39 7.75
CA GLY A 66 5.77 5.86 6.65
C GLY A 66 6.29 7.25 6.90
N GLY A 67 7.10 7.71 5.96
CA GLY A 67 7.59 9.07 5.95
C GLY A 67 8.07 9.47 4.57
N GLU A 68 7.94 10.76 4.28
CA GLU A 68 8.44 11.37 3.07
C GLU A 68 9.42 12.48 3.44
N LEU A 69 10.61 12.42 2.86
CA LEU A 69 11.60 13.48 2.89
C LEU A 69 11.47 14.28 1.60
N ILE A 70 11.25 15.59 1.73
CA ILE A 70 11.03 16.51 0.62
C ILE A 70 12.19 17.47 0.57
N PHE A 71 12.91 17.49 -0.54
CA PHE A 71 14.03 18.40 -0.78
C PHE A 71 13.67 19.39 -1.90
N GLN A 72 13.71 20.68 -1.58
CA GLN A 72 13.41 21.81 -2.49
C GLN A 72 12.06 21.71 -3.22
N ASP A 73 11.09 20.99 -2.66
CA ASP A 73 9.82 20.68 -3.30
C ASP A 73 9.96 20.03 -4.70
N MET A 74 11.16 19.49 -4.99
CA MET A 74 11.51 18.85 -6.26
C MET A 74 11.83 17.38 -6.11
N ILE A 75 12.49 16.96 -5.04
CA ILE A 75 12.91 15.58 -4.81
C ILE A 75 12.14 15.05 -3.59
N PHE A 76 11.55 13.88 -3.75
CA PHE A 76 10.75 13.20 -2.73
C PHE A 76 11.35 11.82 -2.50
N VAL A 77 11.71 11.51 -1.27
CA VAL A 77 12.14 10.17 -0.86
C VAL A 77 11.13 9.63 0.13
N ARG A 78 10.54 8.49 -0.17
CA ARG A 78 9.47 7.87 0.62
C ARG A 78 9.93 6.53 1.15
N LEU A 79 9.65 6.29 2.41
CA LEU A 79 9.87 5.01 3.07
C LEU A 79 8.60 4.63 3.82
N GLY A 80 8.24 3.35 3.76
CA GLY A 80 7.03 2.87 4.42
C GLY A 80 7.16 1.42 4.86
N LEU A 81 6.40 1.11 5.91
CA LEU A 81 6.19 -0.24 6.42
C LEU A 81 4.68 -0.48 6.46
N ASN A 82 4.25 -1.41 5.66
CA ASN A 82 2.84 -1.77 5.52
C ASN A 82 2.61 -3.23 5.90
N ARG A 83 1.35 -3.60 6.05
CA ARG A 83 0.90 -4.98 6.19
C ARG A 83 1.67 -5.76 7.26
N PHE A 84 1.54 -5.33 8.49
CA PHE A 84 1.95 -6.17 9.60
C PHE A 84 0.99 -7.37 9.68
N GLN A 85 1.47 -8.54 9.29
CA GLN A 85 0.71 -9.78 9.28
C GLN A 85 1.26 -10.74 10.32
N SER A 86 0.37 -11.38 11.05
CA SER A 86 0.71 -12.49 11.92
C SER A 86 0.48 -13.79 11.18
N LEU A 87 1.57 -14.42 10.74
CA LEU A 87 1.54 -15.75 10.13
C LEU A 87 1.82 -16.78 11.21
N THR A 88 0.96 -17.80 11.30
CA THR A 88 1.24 -18.97 12.14
C THR A 88 1.98 -19.97 11.27
N ASP A 89 3.23 -20.22 11.59
CA ASP A 89 4.01 -21.27 10.94
C ASP A 89 3.49 -22.63 11.40
N ILE A 90 3.08 -23.47 10.44
CA ILE A 90 2.45 -24.76 10.71
C ILE A 90 3.48 -25.76 11.24
N GLU A 91 4.78 -25.57 10.94
CA GLU A 91 5.83 -26.46 11.39
C GLU A 91 6.25 -26.25 12.85
N ASP A 92 6.28 -25.01 13.31
CA ASP A 92 6.81 -24.65 14.64
C ASP A 92 5.74 -24.13 15.62
N LEU A 93 4.49 -23.95 15.20
CA LEU A 93 3.38 -23.30 15.95
C LEU A 93 3.77 -21.91 16.51
N LYS A 94 4.79 -21.27 15.95
CA LYS A 94 5.24 -19.94 16.33
C LYS A 94 4.57 -18.88 15.48
N ARG A 95 4.11 -17.82 16.12
CA ARG A 95 3.63 -16.62 15.45
C ARG A 95 4.82 -15.85 14.88
N LYS A 96 4.88 -15.73 13.57
CA LYS A 96 5.85 -14.91 12.85
C LYS A 96 5.17 -13.63 12.40
N VAL A 97 5.67 -12.49 12.83
CA VAL A 97 5.20 -11.18 12.33
C VAL A 97 5.95 -10.90 11.03
N SER A 98 5.21 -10.77 9.96
CA SER A 98 5.72 -10.33 8.67
C SER A 98 5.32 -8.89 8.42
N PHE A 99 6.23 -8.09 7.86
CA PHE A 99 5.96 -6.71 7.46
C PHE A 99 6.40 -6.50 6.02
N GLN A 100 5.79 -5.55 5.34
CA GLN A 100 6.04 -5.25 3.94
C GLN A 100 6.71 -3.89 3.82
N PRO A 101 8.05 -3.85 3.64
CA PRO A 101 8.77 -2.61 3.41
C PRO A 101 8.51 -2.08 2.00
N SER A 102 8.45 -0.77 1.88
CA SER A 102 8.35 -0.05 0.62
C SER A 102 9.28 1.15 0.64
N ALA A 103 9.84 1.47 -0.51
CA ALA A 103 10.64 2.66 -0.72
C ALA A 103 10.27 3.30 -2.06
N GLY A 104 10.39 4.61 -2.14
CA GLY A 104 10.09 5.33 -3.37
C GLY A 104 10.93 6.59 -3.49
N ILE A 105 11.13 7.02 -4.73
CA ILE A 105 11.74 8.29 -5.06
C ILE A 105 10.88 8.99 -6.11
N GLY A 106 10.68 10.29 -5.93
CA GLY A 106 9.97 11.13 -6.87
C GLY A 106 10.78 12.36 -7.23
N ILE A 107 10.63 12.81 -8.46
CA ILE A 107 11.23 14.07 -8.96
C ILE A 107 10.13 14.89 -9.63
N LYS A 108 10.01 16.14 -9.20
CA LYS A 108 9.08 17.10 -9.77
C LYS A 108 9.84 18.27 -10.39
N TYR A 109 9.59 18.52 -11.66
CA TYR A 109 10.21 19.63 -12.40
C TYR A 109 9.24 20.24 -13.40
N LYS A 110 8.95 21.53 -13.27
CA LYS A 110 8.11 22.31 -14.22
C LYS A 110 6.80 21.59 -14.61
N GLY A 111 6.03 21.09 -13.64
CA GLY A 111 4.78 20.40 -13.94
C GLY A 111 4.91 18.93 -14.35
N LEU A 112 6.13 18.42 -14.54
CA LEU A 112 6.41 17.00 -14.73
C LEU A 112 6.77 16.36 -13.40
N THR A 113 6.08 15.28 -13.04
CA THR A 113 6.42 14.46 -11.88
C THR A 113 6.71 13.04 -12.33
N LEU A 114 7.86 12.55 -11.94
CA LEU A 114 8.31 11.19 -12.17
C LEU A 114 8.44 10.49 -10.82
N ASP A 115 7.74 9.39 -10.63
CA ASP A 115 7.80 8.60 -9.41
C ASP A 115 8.23 7.17 -9.71
N TYR A 116 9.12 6.64 -8.90
CA TYR A 116 9.50 5.23 -8.89
C TYR A 116 9.35 4.70 -7.47
N ALA A 117 8.74 3.54 -7.33
CA ALA A 117 8.57 2.88 -6.05
C ALA A 117 8.84 1.38 -6.17
N ILE A 118 9.41 0.84 -5.11
CA ILE A 118 9.65 -0.58 -4.92
C ILE A 118 8.97 -1.02 -3.62
N THR A 119 8.28 -2.14 -3.66
CA THR A 119 7.68 -2.74 -2.48
C THR A 119 7.93 -4.25 -2.47
N ASN A 120 8.10 -4.79 -1.29
CA ASN A 120 8.16 -6.24 -1.13
C ASN A 120 6.73 -6.79 -1.08
N SER A 121 6.35 -7.57 -2.07
CA SER A 121 5.02 -8.20 -2.17
C SER A 121 5.03 -9.66 -1.71
N GLY A 122 6.16 -10.16 -1.19
CA GLY A 122 6.31 -11.55 -0.79
C GLY A 122 5.44 -11.90 0.43
N ILE A 123 4.71 -12.99 0.31
CA ILE A 123 3.94 -13.61 1.39
C ILE A 123 4.69 -14.88 1.80
N GLY A 124 4.92 -15.07 3.12
CA GLY A 124 5.44 -16.34 3.62
C GLY A 124 6.90 -16.64 3.32
N GLY A 125 7.80 -15.65 3.27
CA GLY A 125 9.24 -15.84 3.12
C GLY A 125 9.76 -15.82 1.69
N SER A 126 8.90 -15.63 0.70
CA SER A 126 9.31 -15.38 -0.68
C SER A 126 9.50 -13.88 -0.90
N ASN A 127 10.71 -13.49 -1.33
CA ASN A 127 11.02 -12.10 -1.63
C ASN A 127 10.58 -11.76 -3.06
N PHE A 128 9.33 -11.35 -3.23
CA PHE A 128 8.86 -10.79 -4.48
C PHE A 128 8.84 -9.26 -4.38
N TYR A 129 9.62 -8.61 -5.23
CA TYR A 129 9.64 -7.15 -5.33
C TYR A 129 8.78 -6.71 -6.51
N SER A 130 7.84 -5.81 -6.23
CA SER A 130 7.05 -5.13 -7.25
C SER A 130 7.61 -3.73 -7.46
N ASN A 131 7.80 -3.36 -8.72
CA ASN A 131 8.29 -2.06 -9.14
C ASN A 131 7.13 -1.27 -9.75
N PHE A 132 6.98 -0.03 -9.32
CA PHE A 132 5.98 0.88 -9.84
C PHE A 132 6.67 2.11 -10.42
N PHE A 133 6.26 2.48 -11.61
CA PHE A 133 6.73 3.65 -12.29
C PHE A 133 5.53 4.51 -12.67
N SER A 134 5.56 5.78 -12.32
CA SER A 134 4.49 6.73 -12.60
C SER A 134 5.04 8.00 -13.21
N LEU A 135 4.36 8.48 -14.24
CA LEU A 135 4.61 9.76 -14.88
C LEU A 135 3.34 10.60 -14.81
N LYS A 136 3.44 11.77 -14.21
CA LYS A 136 2.34 12.72 -14.10
C LYS A 136 2.72 14.03 -14.77
N LEU A 137 1.86 14.52 -15.64
CA LEU A 137 2.00 15.79 -16.30
C LEU A 137 0.94 16.76 -15.79
N ASP A 138 1.35 17.86 -15.20
CA ASP A 138 0.48 18.95 -14.78
C ASP A 138 0.49 20.04 -15.83
N MET A 139 -0.59 20.14 -16.59
CA MET A 139 -0.73 21.10 -17.70
C MET A 139 -0.78 22.55 -17.23
N GLN A 140 -1.10 22.81 -15.97
CA GLN A 140 -1.12 24.16 -15.42
C GLN A 140 0.29 24.71 -15.15
N GLY A 141 1.25 23.85 -14.88
CA GLY A 141 2.65 24.23 -14.63
C GLY A 141 3.40 24.73 -15.87
N PHE A 142 2.83 24.54 -17.08
CA PHE A 142 3.43 25.01 -18.34
C PHE A 142 2.89 26.36 -18.83
N ARG A 143 1.94 26.94 -18.11
CA ARG A 143 1.26 28.19 -18.47
C ARG A 143 1.92 29.37 -17.77
N ASN A 144 3.13 29.71 -18.24
CA ASN A 144 3.77 31.01 -17.98
C ASN A 144 4.44 31.49 -19.25
#